data_cf7aa83fb0413964d8db31014f57d6ce
#
_entry.id   cf7aa83fb0413964d8db31014f57d6ce
#
_cell.length_a   1.000
_cell.length_b   1.000
_cell.length_c   1.000
_cell.angle_alpha   90.00
_cell.angle_beta   90.00
_cell.angle_gamma   90.00
#
_symmetry.space_group_name_H-M   'P 1'
#
loop_
_entity.id
_entity.type
_entity.pdbx_description
1 polymer ?
#
loop_
_entity_poly.entity_id
_entity_poly.type
_entity_poly.pdbx_seq_one_letter_code
_entity_poly.pdbx_strand_id
1 'polypeptide(L)'
;GYKEFVKWGDFFLIDVRESNKLYEILSKIKPNFLVHFAASAYVQDSFINPLDYISNNIGGMESVTRICTQLSIPIIFSSSCAVYGEVKSLPVDEESELIPLSPYGETKLLCEKILRWCEKSSNLKYVSLRYFNAAGADFDKEIGENHNPETHLIPLVIKSLNEGIKLKIFGDNYNTKDGTAVRDYIHVNDLARAHLKAIEYLHSNGKSDFFNLGSGY
;
A
#
# COMPACT_ATOMS: atom_id res chain seq x y z
N GLY A 1 11.76 -0.46 7.99
CA GLY A 1 11.55 -1.77 8.64
C GLY A 1 12.80 -2.24 9.38
N TYR A 2 12.64 -3.30 10.13
CA TYR A 2 13.69 -3.86 10.98
C TYR A 2 14.13 -5.20 10.43
N LYS A 3 15.43 -5.37 10.20
CA LYS A 3 16.00 -6.59 9.61
C LYS A 3 15.75 -7.83 10.48
N GLU A 4 15.73 -7.67 11.80
CA GLU A 4 15.48 -8.75 12.76
C GLU A 4 14.11 -9.41 12.63
N PHE A 5 13.14 -8.72 11.98
CA PHE A 5 11.82 -9.29 11.71
C PHE A 5 11.77 -10.09 10.40
N VAL A 6 12.84 -10.07 9.58
CA VAL A 6 12.96 -10.93 8.41
C VAL A 6 13.52 -12.28 8.86
N LYS A 7 12.63 -13.20 9.23
CA LYS A 7 13.01 -14.51 9.81
C LYS A 7 13.26 -15.59 8.76
N TRP A 8 12.76 -15.41 7.56
CA TRP A 8 12.84 -16.39 6.47
C TRP A 8 13.21 -15.73 5.15
N GLY A 9 13.84 -16.52 4.28
CA GLY A 9 14.26 -16.08 2.96
C GLY A 9 15.54 -15.27 2.95
N ASP A 10 16.00 -14.93 1.75
CA ASP A 10 17.18 -14.12 1.54
C ASP A 10 16.83 -12.63 1.70
N PHE A 11 17.70 -11.88 2.33
CA PHE A 11 17.56 -10.44 2.52
C PHE A 11 18.57 -9.67 1.66
N PHE A 12 18.06 -8.77 0.81
CA PHE A 12 18.86 -7.89 -0.04
C PHE A 12 18.57 -6.43 0.31
N LEU A 13 19.57 -5.69 0.73
CA LEU A 13 19.44 -4.25 0.98
C LEU A 13 19.74 -3.48 -0.31
N ILE A 14 18.69 -3.10 -1.04
CA ILE A 14 18.76 -2.32 -2.26
C ILE A 14 17.63 -1.30 -2.31
N ASP A 15 17.83 -0.22 -3.05
CA ASP A 15 16.75 0.66 -3.46
C ASP A 15 16.03 0.02 -4.68
N VAL A 16 14.70 -0.07 -4.64
CA VAL A 16 13.93 -0.66 -5.75
C VAL A 16 14.11 0.08 -7.08
N ARG A 17 14.60 1.32 -7.04
CA ARG A 17 14.94 2.13 -8.23
C ARG A 17 16.29 1.73 -8.86
N GLU A 18 17.10 0.94 -8.17
CA GLU A 18 18.35 0.39 -8.72
C GLU A 18 18.05 -0.78 -9.67
N SER A 19 17.46 -0.48 -10.83
CA SER A 19 16.89 -1.47 -11.77
C SER A 19 17.87 -2.59 -12.14
N ASN A 20 19.16 -2.30 -12.35
CA ASN A 20 20.14 -3.31 -12.70
C ASN A 20 20.34 -4.33 -11.59
N LYS A 21 20.52 -3.87 -10.34
CA LYS A 21 20.68 -4.77 -9.19
C LYS A 21 19.42 -5.58 -8.93
N LEU A 22 18.25 -4.93 -9.02
CA LEU A 22 16.98 -5.62 -8.85
C LEU A 22 16.79 -6.70 -9.92
N TYR A 23 17.12 -6.40 -11.18
CA TYR A 23 17.08 -7.39 -12.27
C TYR A 23 18.00 -8.59 -12.01
N GLU A 24 19.26 -8.35 -11.60
CA GLU A 24 20.22 -9.41 -11.27
C GLU A 24 19.69 -10.33 -10.18
N ILE A 25 19.10 -9.76 -9.11
CA ILE A 25 18.51 -10.52 -8.00
C ILE A 25 17.33 -11.35 -8.49
N LEU A 26 16.34 -10.72 -9.14
CA LEU A 26 15.11 -11.40 -9.55
C LEU A 26 15.35 -12.44 -10.65
N SER A 27 16.28 -12.20 -11.59
CA SER A 27 16.65 -13.18 -12.62
C SER A 27 17.32 -14.42 -12.03
N LYS A 28 18.08 -14.26 -10.92
CA LYS A 28 18.72 -15.37 -10.19
C LYS A 28 17.74 -16.16 -9.34
N ILE A 29 16.87 -15.45 -8.58
CA ILE A 29 15.89 -16.08 -7.67
C ILE A 29 14.72 -16.69 -8.43
N LYS A 30 14.27 -16.06 -9.52
CA LYS A 30 13.11 -16.44 -10.33
C LYS A 30 11.85 -16.65 -9.50
N PRO A 31 11.39 -15.64 -8.75
CA PRO A 31 10.21 -15.77 -7.91
C PRO A 31 8.95 -15.97 -8.76
N ASN A 32 7.97 -16.70 -8.25
CA ASN A 32 6.70 -16.91 -8.92
C ASN A 32 5.81 -15.66 -8.89
N PHE A 33 5.94 -14.83 -7.88
CA PHE A 33 5.20 -13.57 -7.67
C PHE A 33 6.10 -12.54 -7.02
N LEU A 34 5.80 -11.26 -7.26
CA LEU A 34 6.42 -10.15 -6.56
C LEU A 34 5.34 -9.36 -5.81
N VAL A 35 5.52 -9.18 -4.48
CA VAL A 35 4.67 -8.30 -3.68
C VAL A 35 5.38 -6.97 -3.47
N HIS A 36 4.79 -5.89 -3.96
CA HIS A 36 5.41 -4.57 -3.96
C HIS A 36 4.80 -3.67 -2.87
N PHE A 37 5.50 -3.58 -1.73
CA PHE A 37 5.15 -2.68 -0.62
C PHE A 37 5.98 -1.39 -0.59
N ALA A 38 7.15 -1.39 -1.24
CA ALA A 38 8.12 -0.30 -1.12
C ALA A 38 7.55 1.02 -1.67
N ALA A 39 7.25 1.96 -0.78
CA ALA A 39 6.76 3.28 -1.12
C ALA A 39 6.91 4.24 0.08
N SER A 40 6.96 5.54 -0.20
CA SER A 40 6.69 6.58 0.80
C SER A 40 5.18 6.65 1.01
N ALA A 41 4.70 6.63 2.28
CA ALA A 41 3.30 6.39 2.60
C ALA A 41 2.62 7.50 3.47
N TYR A 42 3.38 8.49 3.95
CA TYR A 42 2.82 9.56 4.78
C TYR A 42 2.12 10.62 3.94
N VAL A 43 0.78 10.69 4.04
CA VAL A 43 -0.03 11.63 3.24
C VAL A 43 0.40 13.08 3.48
N GLN A 44 0.58 13.50 4.73
CA GLN A 44 0.95 14.89 5.06
C GLN A 44 2.35 15.26 4.53
N ASP A 45 3.32 14.35 4.63
CA ASP A 45 4.66 14.55 4.11
C ASP A 45 4.66 14.69 2.58
N SER A 46 3.74 14.03 1.89
CA SER A 46 3.62 14.13 0.43
C SER A 46 3.26 15.55 -0.05
N PHE A 47 2.59 16.37 0.76
CA PHE A 47 2.34 17.78 0.43
C PHE A 47 3.59 18.65 0.60
N ILE A 48 4.47 18.27 1.51
CA ILE A 48 5.72 18.99 1.78
C ILE A 48 6.79 18.61 0.75
N ASN A 49 6.90 17.32 0.43
CA ASN A 49 7.95 16.74 -0.41
C ASN A 49 7.38 15.99 -1.63
N PRO A 50 6.52 16.60 -2.48
CA PRO A 50 5.82 15.87 -3.55
C PRO A 50 6.75 15.24 -4.58
N LEU A 51 7.87 15.86 -4.90
CA LEU A 51 8.84 15.34 -5.87
C LEU A 51 9.56 14.08 -5.37
N ASP A 52 9.81 13.98 -4.06
CA ASP A 52 10.39 12.79 -3.47
C ASP A 52 9.40 11.61 -3.54
N TYR A 53 8.11 11.87 -3.33
CA TYR A 53 7.06 10.86 -3.52
C TYR A 53 6.96 10.38 -4.97
N ILE A 54 7.01 11.31 -5.93
CA ILE A 54 7.05 10.96 -7.36
C ILE A 54 8.28 10.12 -7.67
N SER A 55 9.46 10.58 -7.31
CA SER A 55 10.72 9.87 -7.57
C SER A 55 10.75 8.48 -6.93
N ASN A 56 10.30 8.37 -5.68
CA ASN A 56 10.34 7.11 -4.94
C ASN A 56 9.24 6.14 -5.40
N ASN A 57 7.98 6.57 -5.37
CA ASN A 57 6.86 5.67 -5.59
C ASN A 57 6.70 5.31 -7.07
N ILE A 58 6.79 6.31 -7.96
CA ILE A 58 6.64 6.08 -9.41
C ILE A 58 7.92 5.50 -9.99
N GLY A 59 9.09 6.01 -9.61
CA GLY A 59 10.38 5.47 -10.05
C GLY A 59 10.57 4.02 -9.58
N GLY A 60 10.19 3.69 -8.34
CA GLY A 60 10.18 2.33 -7.83
C GLY A 60 9.23 1.41 -8.61
N MET A 61 8.00 1.87 -8.86
CA MET A 61 7.01 1.12 -9.65
C MET A 61 7.48 0.91 -11.09
N GLU A 62 8.06 1.92 -11.73
CA GLU A 62 8.61 1.82 -13.08
C GLU A 62 9.67 0.72 -13.15
N SER A 63 10.65 0.76 -12.25
CA SER A 63 11.72 -0.23 -12.16
C SER A 63 11.18 -1.65 -11.96
N VAL A 64 10.32 -1.84 -10.95
CA VAL A 64 9.71 -3.13 -10.62
C VAL A 64 8.89 -3.67 -11.81
N THR A 65 8.02 -2.83 -12.39
CA THR A 65 7.13 -3.23 -13.48
C THR A 65 7.92 -3.62 -14.74
N ARG A 66 8.95 -2.86 -15.09
CA ARG A 66 9.85 -3.15 -16.22
C ARG A 66 10.49 -4.54 -16.06
N ILE A 67 11.05 -4.82 -14.91
CA ILE A 67 11.75 -6.09 -14.64
C ILE A 67 10.75 -7.25 -14.59
N CYS A 68 9.62 -7.08 -13.90
CA CYS A 68 8.58 -8.10 -13.81
C CYS A 68 7.99 -8.44 -15.18
N THR A 69 7.82 -7.44 -16.06
CA THR A 69 7.42 -7.64 -17.45
C THR A 69 8.46 -8.49 -18.20
N GLN A 70 9.75 -8.14 -18.11
CA GLN A 70 10.82 -8.89 -18.78
C GLN A 70 10.95 -10.34 -18.30
N LEU A 71 10.74 -10.57 -17.00
CA LEU A 71 10.88 -11.88 -16.38
C LEU A 71 9.54 -12.64 -16.27
N SER A 72 8.44 -12.07 -16.76
CA SER A 72 7.08 -12.62 -16.66
C SER A 72 6.65 -12.94 -15.22
N ILE A 73 7.00 -12.07 -14.28
CA ILE A 73 6.66 -12.22 -12.86
C ILE A 73 5.39 -11.40 -12.56
N PRO A 74 4.28 -12.02 -12.11
CA PRO A 74 3.08 -11.31 -11.69
C PRO A 74 3.31 -10.44 -10.46
N ILE A 75 2.59 -9.30 -10.37
CA ILE A 75 2.76 -8.32 -9.29
C ILE A 75 1.50 -8.26 -8.43
N ILE A 76 1.69 -8.34 -7.09
CA ILE A 76 0.69 -7.91 -6.11
C ILE A 76 1.12 -6.54 -5.60
N PHE A 77 0.31 -5.53 -5.86
CA PHE A 77 0.65 -4.14 -5.55
C PHE A 77 -0.11 -3.61 -4.34
N SER A 78 0.63 -3.06 -3.39
CA SER A 78 0.10 -2.30 -2.26
C SER A 78 -0.37 -0.92 -2.74
N SER A 79 -1.64 -0.81 -3.14
CA SER A 79 -2.31 0.45 -3.44
C SER A 79 -2.95 1.05 -2.18
N SER A 80 -3.86 1.99 -2.33
CA SER A 80 -4.47 2.70 -1.21
C SER A 80 -5.86 3.22 -1.58
N CYS A 81 -6.77 3.30 -0.60
CA CYS A 81 -8.04 4.01 -0.76
C CYS A 81 -7.86 5.52 -1.04
N ALA A 82 -6.67 6.07 -0.81
CA ALA A 82 -6.36 7.47 -1.14
C ALA A 82 -6.50 7.80 -2.63
N VAL A 83 -6.60 6.79 -3.51
CA VAL A 83 -6.89 6.97 -4.94
C VAL A 83 -8.31 7.49 -5.22
N TYR A 84 -9.25 7.29 -4.30
CA TYR A 84 -10.64 7.75 -4.46
C TYR A 84 -10.83 9.24 -4.15
N GLY A 85 -10.08 9.77 -3.17
CA GLY A 85 -10.23 11.14 -2.70
C GLY A 85 -11.54 11.36 -1.94
N GLU A 86 -12.26 12.43 -2.28
CA GLU A 86 -13.58 12.72 -1.70
C GLU A 86 -14.66 11.96 -2.45
N VAL A 87 -15.29 11.02 -1.77
CA VAL A 87 -16.30 10.14 -2.37
C VAL A 87 -17.69 10.75 -2.30
N LYS A 88 -18.47 10.59 -3.38
CA LYS A 88 -19.84 11.13 -3.49
C LYS A 88 -20.89 10.23 -2.81
N SER A 89 -20.58 8.95 -2.67
CA SER A 89 -21.45 7.95 -2.07
C SER A 89 -20.70 6.88 -1.30
N LEU A 90 -21.31 6.32 -0.28
CA LEU A 90 -20.79 5.24 0.53
C LEU A 90 -21.75 4.04 0.45
N PRO A 91 -21.25 2.81 0.52
CA PRO A 91 -19.84 2.43 0.58
C PRO A 91 -19.12 2.68 -0.74
N VAL A 92 -17.78 2.85 -0.68
CA VAL A 92 -16.92 2.97 -1.86
C VAL A 92 -16.69 1.58 -2.45
N ASP A 93 -16.86 1.46 -3.76
CA ASP A 93 -16.54 0.26 -4.53
C ASP A 93 -15.38 0.53 -5.52
N GLU A 94 -14.92 -0.51 -6.20
CA GLU A 94 -13.80 -0.44 -7.11
C GLU A 94 -14.10 0.35 -8.40
N GLU A 95 -15.38 0.52 -8.75
CA GLU A 95 -15.87 1.31 -9.90
C GLU A 95 -16.03 2.79 -9.55
N SER A 96 -15.91 3.16 -8.28
CA SER A 96 -15.98 4.54 -7.82
C SER A 96 -14.94 5.43 -8.48
N GLU A 97 -15.28 6.70 -8.68
CA GLU A 97 -14.41 7.69 -9.33
C GLU A 97 -13.09 7.85 -8.60
N LEU A 98 -11.99 7.94 -9.35
CA LEU A 98 -10.63 8.05 -8.81
C LEU A 98 -10.13 9.48 -8.95
N ILE A 99 -10.26 10.27 -7.87
CA ILE A 99 -9.85 11.68 -7.79
C ILE A 99 -9.04 11.89 -6.51
N PRO A 100 -7.75 11.50 -6.48
CA PRO A 100 -6.91 11.67 -5.31
C PRO A 100 -6.83 13.12 -4.85
N LEU A 101 -6.80 13.35 -3.53
CA LEU A 101 -6.65 14.68 -2.93
C LEU A 101 -5.24 14.98 -2.42
N SER A 102 -4.30 14.06 -2.61
CA SER A 102 -2.93 14.20 -2.12
C SER A 102 -1.91 13.73 -3.14
N PRO A 103 -0.68 14.28 -3.14
CA PRO A 103 0.40 13.78 -3.99
C PRO A 103 0.67 12.28 -3.77
N TYR A 104 0.57 11.78 -2.54
CA TYR A 104 0.63 10.35 -2.25
C TYR A 104 -0.44 9.55 -3.02
N GLY A 105 -1.71 9.95 -2.92
CA GLY A 105 -2.83 9.31 -3.62
C GLY A 105 -2.63 9.31 -5.14
N GLU A 106 -2.16 10.46 -5.70
CA GLU A 106 -1.82 10.58 -7.12
C GLU A 106 -0.72 9.60 -7.53
N THR A 107 0.35 9.44 -6.71
CA THR A 107 1.39 8.46 -7.02
C THR A 107 0.87 7.03 -7.02
N LYS A 108 -0.02 6.66 -6.09
CA LYS A 108 -0.65 5.33 -6.05
C LYS A 108 -1.54 5.10 -7.27
N LEU A 109 -2.37 6.08 -7.64
CA LEU A 109 -3.21 6.00 -8.83
C LEU A 109 -2.37 5.87 -10.12
N LEU A 110 -1.28 6.63 -10.22
CA LEU A 110 -0.39 6.53 -11.38
C LEU A 110 0.30 5.15 -11.46
N CYS A 111 0.69 4.58 -10.32
CA CYS A 111 1.22 3.21 -10.26
C CYS A 111 0.19 2.19 -10.77
N GLU A 112 -1.10 2.30 -10.40
CA GLU A 112 -2.16 1.45 -10.95
C GLU A 112 -2.32 1.62 -12.47
N LYS A 113 -2.23 2.86 -12.97
CA LYS A 113 -2.28 3.14 -14.43
C LYS A 113 -1.09 2.51 -15.17
N ILE A 114 0.11 2.57 -14.59
CA ILE A 114 1.31 1.93 -15.16
C ILE A 114 1.09 0.42 -15.29
N LEU A 115 0.62 -0.24 -14.25
CA LEU A 115 0.32 -1.68 -14.27
C LEU A 115 -0.71 -2.02 -15.36
N ARG A 116 -1.78 -1.25 -15.46
CA ARG A 116 -2.82 -1.43 -16.50
C ARG A 116 -2.27 -1.24 -17.93
N TRP A 117 -1.38 -0.27 -18.15
CA TRP A 117 -0.75 -0.08 -19.46
C TRP A 117 0.22 -1.24 -19.79
N CYS A 118 0.99 -1.72 -18.83
CA CYS A 118 1.91 -2.84 -19.02
C CYS A 118 1.16 -4.15 -19.25
N GLU A 119 0.05 -4.40 -18.57
CA GLU A 119 -0.82 -5.54 -18.89
C GLU A 119 -1.26 -5.53 -20.34
N LYS A 120 -1.76 -4.38 -20.83
CA LYS A 120 -2.24 -4.25 -22.22
C LYS A 120 -1.13 -4.43 -23.25
N SER A 121 0.10 -4.02 -22.95
CA SER A 121 1.22 -4.06 -23.89
C SER A 121 2.05 -5.33 -23.82
N SER A 122 2.05 -6.05 -22.70
CA SER A 122 2.99 -7.15 -22.43
C SER A 122 2.39 -8.37 -21.74
N ASN A 123 1.07 -8.39 -21.51
CA ASN A 123 0.38 -9.42 -20.73
C ASN A 123 0.88 -9.59 -19.27
N LEU A 124 1.51 -8.57 -18.69
CA LEU A 124 1.85 -8.56 -17.28
C LEU A 124 0.59 -8.79 -16.43
N LYS A 125 0.62 -9.75 -15.51
CA LYS A 125 -0.47 -9.99 -14.57
C LYS A 125 -0.24 -9.24 -13.28
N TYR A 126 -1.31 -8.65 -12.70
CA TYR A 126 -1.22 -7.97 -11.43
C TYR A 126 -2.54 -8.02 -10.65
N VAL A 127 -2.44 -7.81 -9.34
CA VAL A 127 -3.56 -7.43 -8.46
C VAL A 127 -3.15 -6.20 -7.68
N SER A 128 -3.97 -5.15 -7.70
CA SER A 128 -3.82 -3.96 -6.86
C SER A 128 -4.76 -4.04 -5.67
N LEU A 129 -4.21 -3.96 -4.47
CA LEU A 129 -4.96 -4.00 -3.22
C LEU A 129 -5.06 -2.59 -2.64
N ARG A 130 -6.26 -2.00 -2.64
CA ARG A 130 -6.55 -0.66 -2.13
C ARG A 130 -6.90 -0.73 -0.65
N TYR A 131 -5.90 -0.54 0.21
CA TYR A 131 -6.12 -0.57 1.66
C TYR A 131 -6.85 0.67 2.14
N PHE A 132 -7.74 0.48 3.11
CA PHE A 132 -8.20 1.54 3.99
C PHE A 132 -7.18 1.72 5.13
N ASN A 133 -7.58 1.92 6.37
CA ASN A 133 -6.60 2.15 7.43
C ASN A 133 -6.15 0.83 8.04
N ALA A 134 -4.90 0.44 7.78
CA ALA A 134 -4.30 -0.72 8.43
C ALA A 134 -4.18 -0.47 9.94
N ALA A 135 -4.54 -1.45 10.75
CA ALA A 135 -4.48 -1.36 12.20
C ALA A 135 -4.18 -2.72 12.83
N GLY A 136 -3.82 -2.70 14.12
CA GLY A 136 -3.54 -3.90 14.88
C GLY A 136 -2.08 -4.35 14.80
N ALA A 137 -1.84 -5.51 15.38
CA ALA A 137 -0.52 -6.14 15.44
C ALA A 137 -0.66 -7.64 15.18
N ASP A 138 0.46 -8.31 14.95
CA ASP A 138 0.50 -9.75 14.85
C ASP A 138 -0.09 -10.43 16.11
N PHE A 139 -0.86 -11.50 15.91
CA PHE A 139 -1.50 -12.22 17.01
C PHE A 139 -0.49 -12.85 17.98
N ASP A 140 0.67 -13.26 17.48
CA ASP A 140 1.77 -13.80 18.28
C ASP A 140 2.57 -12.70 19.00
N LYS A 141 2.21 -11.42 18.81
CA LYS A 141 2.84 -10.23 19.43
C LYS A 141 4.32 -10.05 19.07
N GLU A 142 4.75 -10.59 17.96
CA GLU A 142 6.12 -10.49 17.48
C GLU A 142 6.37 -9.22 16.66
N ILE A 143 5.36 -8.77 15.92
CA ILE A 143 5.45 -7.64 15.00
C ILE A 143 4.25 -6.70 15.22
N GLY A 144 4.53 -5.42 15.26
CA GLY A 144 3.50 -4.37 15.38
C GLY A 144 3.89 -3.13 14.59
N GLU A 145 3.01 -2.14 14.62
CA GLU A 145 3.25 -0.85 14.01
C GLU A 145 4.33 -0.09 14.80
N ASN A 146 5.32 0.44 14.09
CA ASN A 146 6.40 1.23 14.68
C ASN A 146 6.88 2.30 13.68
N HIS A 147 6.18 3.42 13.67
CA HIS A 147 6.52 4.57 12.85
C HIS A 147 7.25 5.65 13.67
N ASN A 148 8.15 6.36 13.02
CA ASN A 148 8.81 7.53 13.59
C ASN A 148 8.93 8.65 12.52
N PRO A 149 8.15 9.76 12.64
CA PRO A 149 7.14 10.01 13.67
C PRO A 149 5.89 9.11 13.51
N GLU A 150 5.20 8.81 14.63
CA GLU A 150 3.91 8.13 14.61
C GLU A 150 2.80 9.12 14.24
N THR A 151 1.95 8.75 13.30
CA THR A 151 0.87 9.61 12.78
C THR A 151 -0.50 8.93 12.77
N HIS A 152 -0.56 7.61 13.00
CA HIS A 152 -1.80 6.86 12.96
C HIS A 152 -2.57 6.96 14.28
N LEU A 153 -3.91 7.04 14.17
CA LEU A 153 -4.78 7.33 15.31
C LEU A 153 -4.65 6.29 16.44
N ILE A 154 -4.73 5.00 16.13
CA ILE A 154 -4.75 3.94 17.16
C ILE A 154 -3.45 3.93 17.98
N PRO A 155 -2.24 3.92 17.40
CA PRO A 155 -1.00 4.04 18.15
C PRO A 155 -0.91 5.34 18.96
N LEU A 156 -1.37 6.47 18.39
CA LEU A 156 -1.37 7.75 19.10
C LEU A 156 -2.33 7.75 20.31
N VAL A 157 -3.49 7.11 20.22
CA VAL A 157 -4.41 6.93 21.36
C VAL A 157 -3.75 6.09 22.45
N ILE A 158 -3.13 4.96 22.09
CA ILE A 158 -2.43 4.10 23.04
C ILE A 158 -1.29 4.86 23.72
N LYS A 159 -0.50 5.59 22.95
CA LYS A 159 0.58 6.42 23.47
C LYS A 159 0.06 7.53 24.39
N SER A 160 -1.04 8.19 24.01
CA SER A 160 -1.71 9.21 24.83
C SER A 160 -2.12 8.67 26.19
N LEU A 161 -2.72 7.47 26.22
CA LEU A 161 -3.12 6.81 27.48
C LEU A 161 -1.93 6.41 28.36
N ASN A 162 -0.87 5.91 27.76
CA ASN A 162 0.31 5.42 28.51
C ASN A 162 1.20 6.56 29.03
N GLU A 163 1.36 7.62 28.24
CA GLU A 163 2.30 8.72 28.52
C GLU A 163 1.61 9.98 29.04
N GLY A 164 0.28 10.01 29.12
CA GLY A 164 -0.49 11.20 29.53
C GLY A 164 -0.42 12.37 28.53
N ILE A 165 -0.06 12.11 27.27
CA ILE A 165 0.04 13.12 26.22
C ILE A 165 -1.35 13.41 25.66
N LYS A 166 -1.70 14.68 25.45
CA LYS A 166 -2.98 15.05 24.84
C LYS A 166 -3.04 14.64 23.37
N LEU A 167 -4.08 13.89 23.02
CA LEU A 167 -4.41 13.58 21.63
C LEU A 167 -4.89 14.86 20.92
N LYS A 168 -4.42 15.10 19.70
CA LYS A 168 -4.88 16.21 18.86
C LYS A 168 -5.98 15.71 17.92
N ILE A 169 -7.11 16.44 17.89
CA ILE A 169 -8.19 16.24 16.93
C ILE A 169 -8.03 17.31 15.84
N PHE A 170 -7.93 16.87 14.56
CA PHE A 170 -7.69 17.74 13.41
C PHE A 170 -9.00 18.08 12.69
N GLY A 171 -9.89 18.77 13.37
CA GLY A 171 -11.18 19.20 12.86
C GLY A 171 -12.35 18.49 13.52
N ASP A 172 -13.44 19.24 13.69
CA ASP A 172 -14.68 18.81 14.33
C ASP A 172 -15.91 19.29 13.56
N ASN A 173 -15.73 19.68 12.30
CA ASN A 173 -16.77 20.24 11.43
C ASN A 173 -17.08 19.38 10.20
N TYR A 174 -16.72 18.11 10.22
CA TYR A 174 -17.12 17.17 9.19
C TYR A 174 -18.61 16.87 9.27
N ASN A 175 -19.22 16.56 8.14
CA ASN A 175 -20.64 16.14 8.09
C ASN A 175 -20.80 14.69 8.58
N THR A 176 -20.54 14.46 9.87
CA THR A 176 -20.60 13.18 10.57
C THR A 176 -21.34 13.36 11.90
N LYS A 177 -21.70 12.27 12.56
CA LYS A 177 -22.50 12.29 13.81
C LYS A 177 -21.85 13.13 14.92
N ASP A 178 -20.54 13.13 15.03
CA ASP A 178 -19.75 13.83 16.07
C ASP A 178 -18.83 14.93 15.51
N GLY A 179 -18.96 15.22 14.23
CA GLY A 179 -18.13 16.23 13.55
C GLY A 179 -16.71 15.77 13.22
N THR A 180 -16.31 14.58 13.62
CA THR A 180 -14.98 14.05 13.33
C THR A 180 -14.95 13.19 12.06
N ALA A 181 -13.76 12.90 11.53
CA ALA A 181 -13.62 12.09 10.34
C ALA A 181 -13.89 10.60 10.63
N VAL A 182 -14.82 10.00 9.90
CA VAL A 182 -15.08 8.55 9.92
C VAL A 182 -13.98 7.84 9.10
N ARG A 183 -13.49 6.72 9.61
CA ARG A 183 -12.46 5.90 8.94
C ARG A 183 -12.83 4.42 9.03
N ASP A 184 -12.59 3.71 7.93
CA ASP A 184 -12.64 2.26 7.89
C ASP A 184 -11.27 1.69 8.29
N TYR A 185 -11.25 0.72 9.20
CA TYR A 185 -10.03 0.06 9.68
C TYR A 185 -10.05 -1.41 9.34
N ILE A 186 -8.92 -1.93 8.87
CA ILE A 186 -8.72 -3.34 8.58
C ILE A 186 -7.52 -3.87 9.36
N HIS A 187 -7.67 -5.06 9.96
CA HIS A 187 -6.58 -5.65 10.73
C HIS A 187 -5.42 -6.10 9.84
N VAL A 188 -4.17 -5.88 10.28
CA VAL A 188 -2.96 -6.22 9.49
C VAL A 188 -2.88 -7.70 9.10
N ASN A 189 -3.40 -8.62 9.94
CA ASN A 189 -3.43 -10.04 9.61
C ASN A 189 -4.45 -10.35 8.49
N ASP A 190 -5.55 -9.61 8.40
CA ASP A 190 -6.49 -9.74 7.28
C ASP A 190 -5.89 -9.17 6.00
N LEU A 191 -5.13 -8.07 6.09
CA LEU A 191 -4.33 -7.59 4.96
C LEU A 191 -3.31 -8.63 4.49
N ALA A 192 -2.56 -9.24 5.39
CA ALA A 192 -1.62 -10.30 5.04
C ALA A 192 -2.31 -11.49 4.34
N ARG A 193 -3.48 -11.92 4.87
CA ARG A 193 -4.31 -12.98 4.24
C ARG A 193 -4.83 -12.56 2.87
N ALA A 194 -5.22 -11.30 2.69
CA ALA A 194 -5.66 -10.78 1.39
C ALA A 194 -4.54 -10.84 0.34
N HIS A 195 -3.28 -10.56 0.71
CA HIS A 195 -2.14 -10.75 -0.20
C HIS A 195 -1.97 -12.21 -0.63
N LEU A 196 -2.09 -13.15 0.31
CA LEU A 196 -2.04 -14.58 -0.04
C LEU A 196 -3.20 -14.96 -0.96
N LYS A 197 -4.41 -14.46 -0.72
CA LYS A 197 -5.57 -14.68 -1.61
C LYS A 197 -5.37 -14.08 -2.99
N ALA A 198 -4.74 -12.91 -3.10
CA ALA A 198 -4.41 -12.30 -4.39
C ALA A 198 -3.40 -13.16 -5.19
N ILE A 199 -2.41 -13.74 -4.50
CA ILE A 199 -1.47 -14.70 -5.11
C ILE A 199 -2.22 -15.96 -5.58
N GLU A 200 -3.05 -16.58 -4.74
CA GLU A 200 -3.86 -17.75 -5.10
C GLU A 200 -4.79 -17.45 -6.30
N TYR A 201 -5.41 -16.26 -6.31
CA TYR A 201 -6.29 -15.81 -7.38
C TYR A 201 -5.55 -15.74 -8.74
N LEU A 202 -4.38 -15.09 -8.79
CA LEU A 202 -3.57 -15.03 -10.01
C LEU A 202 -3.00 -16.40 -10.40
N HIS A 203 -2.59 -17.22 -9.42
CA HIS A 203 -2.11 -18.58 -9.67
C HIS A 203 -3.18 -19.47 -10.32
N SER A 204 -4.45 -19.23 -9.98
CA SER A 204 -5.61 -19.92 -10.55
C SER A 204 -6.11 -19.29 -11.86
N ASN A 205 -5.25 -18.56 -12.58
CA ASN A 205 -5.56 -17.86 -13.82
C ASN A 205 -6.56 -16.71 -13.68
N GLY A 206 -6.66 -16.08 -12.52
CA GLY A 206 -7.40 -14.84 -12.34
C GLY A 206 -6.94 -13.74 -13.29
N LYS A 207 -7.83 -12.83 -13.63
CA LYS A 207 -7.50 -11.64 -14.44
C LYS A 207 -6.84 -10.60 -13.54
N SER A 208 -6.05 -9.70 -14.15
CA SER A 208 -5.58 -8.51 -13.43
C SER A 208 -6.78 -7.69 -12.95
N ASP A 209 -6.74 -7.24 -11.69
CA ASP A 209 -7.86 -6.55 -11.08
C ASP A 209 -7.44 -5.68 -9.88
N PHE A 210 -8.42 -4.93 -9.36
CA PHE A 210 -8.30 -4.09 -8.17
C PHE A 210 -9.28 -4.59 -7.12
N PHE A 211 -8.87 -4.58 -5.85
CA PHE A 211 -9.74 -4.98 -4.74
C PHE A 211 -9.60 -4.01 -3.57
N ASN A 212 -10.74 -3.55 -3.07
CA ASN A 212 -10.82 -2.80 -1.83
C ASN A 212 -10.59 -3.71 -0.63
N LEU A 213 -9.79 -3.27 0.31
CA LEU A 213 -9.53 -3.97 1.56
C LEU A 213 -9.91 -3.08 2.75
N GLY A 214 -11.17 -3.16 3.13
CA GLY A 214 -11.77 -2.52 4.29
C GLY A 214 -12.53 -3.52 5.14
N SER A 215 -13.16 -3.07 6.24
CA SER A 215 -13.96 -3.92 7.12
C SER A 215 -15.32 -4.28 6.51
N GLY A 216 -15.82 -3.45 5.60
CA GLY A 216 -17.14 -3.61 4.97
C GLY A 216 -18.32 -3.17 5.83
N TYR A 217 -18.09 -2.35 6.89
CA TYR A 217 -19.11 -1.84 7.83
C TYR A 217 -19.17 -0.32 7.80
#